data_b1ba4c167afa695daf2e44b6ca8b0278
#
_entry.id   b1ba4c167afa695daf2e44b6ca8b0278
#
_cell.length_a   1.000
_cell.length_b   1.000
_cell.length_c   1.000
_cell.angle_alpha   90.00
_cell.angle_beta   90.00
_cell.angle_gamma   90.00
#
_symmetry.space_group_name_H-M   'P 1'
#
loop_
_entity.id
_entity.type
_entity.pdbx_description
1 polymer ?
#
loop_
_entity_poly.entity_id
_entity_poly.type
_entity_poly.pdbx_seq_one_letter_code
_entity_poly.pdbx_strand_id
1 'polypeptide(L)'
;MSIPTNNLYNFVAQALENQYLIKYFHPWGHKDFINIVDNEEDQQPSVSYSEMPVVICHDQEPLDFDLYNDDKFQQQLQQLLDNRLHQFPGYKQRYESLMKSLDKGIQNLNLRWNYPESKAKYWILLHSELNSSEVVKYEDTGLFKCAYWWAHAPIAIDWYRFARYDTRLKRQRENIKANFLVYARATTGKRAYRKIFLKHISQIDSIQLGSIKTRGDGLYHNNSDTIDSESSATYDAYDFAHTNCSIILETVYDQRIHLTEKTLRPLACGHPFLILNGPGALETIRSYGFKTFHPFINETYDQEQDADKRMQMVIDEMRRINDSSTKYQQYIWDNCNHIAEYNKRLFFHDKFIWRVKTELRRTVATV
;
A
#
# COMPACT_ATOMS: atom_id res chain seq x y z
N MET A 1 12.06 11.52 -12.76
CA MET A 1 12.11 10.45 -11.75
C MET A 1 11.38 9.26 -12.32
N SER A 2 12.01 8.09 -12.37
CA SER A 2 11.33 6.88 -12.82
C SER A 2 10.27 6.53 -11.79
N ILE A 3 9.10 6.19 -12.26
CA ILE A 3 7.95 5.93 -11.41
C ILE A 3 8.12 4.59 -10.73
N PRO A 4 7.70 4.45 -9.48
CA PRO A 4 7.79 3.23 -8.70
C PRO A 4 7.27 1.96 -9.39
N THR A 5 6.32 2.11 -10.28
CA THR A 5 5.74 1.03 -11.08
C THR A 5 6.77 0.29 -11.92
N ASN A 6 7.69 1.02 -12.58
CA ASN A 6 8.76 0.41 -13.34
C ASN A 6 9.73 -0.36 -12.45
N ASN A 7 9.97 0.17 -11.23
CA ASN A 7 10.83 -0.50 -10.26
C ASN A 7 10.18 -1.77 -9.73
N LEU A 8 8.86 -1.75 -9.49
CA LEU A 8 8.11 -2.95 -9.08
C LEU A 8 8.17 -4.02 -10.17
N TYR A 9 7.93 -3.65 -11.42
CA TYR A 9 7.99 -4.58 -12.54
C TYR A 9 9.39 -5.21 -12.67
N ASN A 10 10.43 -4.38 -12.73
CA ASN A 10 11.80 -4.85 -12.82
C ASN A 10 12.15 -5.75 -11.63
N PHE A 11 11.66 -5.41 -10.44
CA PHE A 11 11.84 -6.24 -9.26
C PHE A 11 11.18 -7.62 -9.42
N VAL A 12 9.93 -7.65 -9.89
CA VAL A 12 9.19 -8.91 -10.10
C VAL A 12 9.83 -9.73 -11.21
N ALA A 13 10.15 -9.13 -12.35
CA ALA A 13 10.80 -9.80 -13.48
C ALA A 13 12.14 -10.43 -13.06
N GLN A 14 13.01 -9.67 -12.41
CA GLN A 14 14.28 -10.16 -11.90
C GLN A 14 14.11 -11.22 -10.80
N ALA A 15 13.11 -11.05 -9.93
CA ALA A 15 12.83 -12.03 -8.90
C ALA A 15 12.39 -13.36 -9.47
N LEU A 16 11.62 -13.37 -10.54
CA LEU A 16 11.13 -14.53 -11.26
C LEU A 16 12.03 -14.96 -12.42
N GLU A 17 13.27 -14.42 -12.48
CA GLU A 17 14.33 -14.81 -13.44
C GLU A 17 13.88 -14.71 -14.91
N ASN A 18 12.98 -13.76 -15.19
CA ASN A 18 12.39 -13.54 -16.53
C ASN A 18 11.70 -14.80 -17.15
N GLN A 19 11.21 -15.70 -16.28
CA GLN A 19 10.52 -16.91 -16.72
C GLN A 19 9.01 -16.73 -16.91
N TYR A 20 8.49 -15.55 -16.64
CA TYR A 20 7.07 -15.22 -16.66
C TYR A 20 6.82 -13.96 -17.50
N LEU A 21 5.70 -13.95 -18.21
CA LEU A 21 5.17 -12.72 -18.77
C LEU A 21 4.46 -11.94 -17.66
N ILE A 22 4.99 -10.76 -17.32
CA ILE A 22 4.47 -9.98 -16.21
C ILE A 22 3.59 -8.86 -16.75
N LYS A 23 2.38 -8.77 -16.20
CA LYS A 23 1.43 -7.68 -16.45
C LYS A 23 1.14 -6.96 -15.15
N TYR A 24 0.81 -5.71 -15.26
CA TYR A 24 0.47 -4.87 -14.12
C TYR A 24 -0.97 -4.40 -14.26
N PHE A 25 -1.74 -4.52 -13.20
CA PHE A 25 -3.11 -4.04 -13.14
C PHE A 25 -3.26 -2.91 -12.14
N HIS A 26 -3.70 -1.75 -12.60
CA HIS A 26 -4.03 -0.59 -11.80
C HIS A 26 -5.47 -0.16 -12.08
N PRO A 27 -6.39 -0.29 -11.13
CA PRO A 27 -7.82 -0.05 -11.39
C PRO A 27 -8.16 1.39 -11.76
N TRP A 28 -7.35 2.36 -11.40
CA TRP A 28 -7.61 3.78 -11.62
C TRP A 28 -6.89 4.37 -12.84
N GLY A 29 -6.26 3.56 -13.66
CA GLY A 29 -5.60 4.01 -14.89
C GLY A 29 -4.54 5.09 -14.68
N HIS A 30 -3.90 5.13 -13.51
CA HIS A 30 -2.85 6.10 -13.24
C HIS A 30 -1.59 5.77 -14.01
N LYS A 31 -1.21 6.73 -14.83
CA LYS A 31 0.11 7.07 -15.35
C LYS A 31 1.11 5.93 -15.48
N ASP A 32 1.65 5.87 -16.66
CA ASP A 32 2.84 5.13 -16.97
C ASP A 32 2.73 3.60 -16.79
N PHE A 33 1.58 3.05 -17.22
CA PHE A 33 1.60 1.73 -17.81
C PHE A 33 2.45 1.84 -19.09
N ILE A 34 3.72 2.01 -18.90
CA ILE A 34 4.66 1.83 -19.98
C ILE A 34 4.46 0.37 -20.37
N ASN A 35 4.11 0.17 -21.62
CA ASN A 35 4.21 -1.13 -22.25
C ASN A 35 5.61 -1.64 -21.99
N ILE A 36 5.73 -2.55 -21.07
CA ILE A 36 6.99 -3.15 -20.69
C ILE A 36 7.43 -4.14 -21.78
N VAL A 37 6.57 -4.35 -22.74
CA VAL A 37 6.82 -5.20 -23.90
C VAL A 37 7.52 -4.45 -25.05
N ASP A 38 7.57 -3.11 -25.03
CA ASP A 38 8.08 -2.33 -26.16
C ASP A 38 9.61 -2.08 -26.16
N ASN A 39 10.36 -2.72 -25.26
CA ASN A 39 11.79 -2.86 -25.48
C ASN A 39 12.08 -4.14 -26.26
N GLU A 40 11.52 -4.22 -27.45
CA GLU A 40 11.74 -5.34 -28.38
C GLU A 40 13.18 -5.44 -28.90
N GLU A 41 14.05 -4.48 -28.61
CA GLU A 41 15.36 -4.44 -29.26
C GLU A 41 16.50 -5.18 -28.54
N ASP A 42 16.37 -5.58 -27.25
CA ASP A 42 17.58 -6.02 -26.55
C ASP A 42 17.57 -7.43 -25.91
N GLN A 43 16.47 -8.17 -25.86
CA GLN A 43 16.53 -9.56 -25.39
C GLN A 43 15.45 -10.43 -26.07
N GLN A 44 15.83 -11.17 -27.07
CA GLN A 44 15.03 -12.33 -27.52
C GLN A 44 15.09 -13.39 -26.40
N PRO A 45 13.99 -13.67 -25.69
CA PRO A 45 13.97 -14.85 -24.82
C PRO A 45 14.06 -16.10 -25.69
N SER A 46 14.78 -17.09 -25.21
CA SER A 46 14.90 -18.41 -25.84
C SER A 46 13.57 -19.19 -25.91
N VAL A 47 12.51 -18.67 -25.32
CA VAL A 47 11.15 -19.24 -25.28
C VAL A 47 10.16 -18.26 -25.91
N SER A 48 9.26 -18.79 -26.75
CA SER A 48 8.18 -18.00 -27.35
C SER A 48 7.31 -17.37 -26.25
N TYR A 49 7.01 -16.06 -26.34
CA TYR A 49 6.11 -15.36 -25.41
C TYR A 49 4.74 -16.03 -25.25
N SER A 50 4.27 -16.75 -26.27
CA SER A 50 3.01 -17.52 -26.24
C SER A 50 3.04 -18.72 -25.29
N GLU A 51 4.23 -19.15 -24.84
CA GLU A 51 4.42 -20.31 -23.97
C GLU A 51 4.73 -19.93 -22.51
N MET A 52 5.02 -18.66 -22.26
CA MET A 52 5.35 -18.19 -20.91
C MET A 52 4.08 -18.08 -20.04
N PRO A 53 4.11 -18.58 -18.81
CA PRO A 53 3.02 -18.36 -17.88
C PRO A 53 2.91 -16.86 -17.52
N VAL A 54 1.68 -16.39 -17.33
CA VAL A 54 1.38 -14.97 -17.09
C VAL A 54 1.23 -14.72 -15.60
N VAL A 55 1.94 -13.72 -15.10
CA VAL A 55 1.79 -13.17 -13.75
C VAL A 55 1.21 -11.76 -13.84
N ILE A 56 0.09 -11.53 -13.18
CA ILE A 56 -0.55 -10.22 -13.10
C ILE A 56 -0.33 -9.64 -11.71
N CYS A 57 0.39 -8.54 -11.63
CA CYS A 57 0.57 -7.81 -10.38
C CYS A 57 -0.61 -6.86 -10.17
N HIS A 58 -1.48 -7.17 -9.21
CA HIS A 58 -2.52 -6.24 -8.77
C HIS A 58 -1.88 -5.13 -7.95
N ASP A 59 -2.27 -3.90 -8.25
CA ASP A 59 -1.71 -2.68 -7.66
C ASP A 59 -2.08 -2.50 -6.18
N GLN A 60 -1.71 -1.33 -5.68
CA GLN A 60 -1.84 -0.86 -4.30
C GLN A 60 -3.29 -0.71 -3.82
N GLU A 61 -4.26 -0.73 -4.73
CA GLU A 61 -5.68 -0.64 -4.37
C GLU A 61 -6.21 -2.01 -3.89
N PRO A 62 -7.24 -2.01 -3.03
CA PRO A 62 -7.88 -3.24 -2.58
C PRO A 62 -8.50 -4.01 -3.74
N LEU A 63 -8.51 -5.34 -3.64
CA LEU A 63 -9.30 -6.18 -4.51
C LEU A 63 -10.79 -5.80 -4.42
N ASP A 64 -11.43 -5.74 -5.57
CA ASP A 64 -12.88 -5.46 -5.68
C ASP A 64 -13.38 -6.01 -7.01
N PHE A 65 -13.69 -7.32 -7.02
CA PHE A 65 -14.05 -8.03 -8.23
C PHE A 65 -15.28 -7.41 -8.90
N ASP A 66 -16.31 -7.12 -8.11
CA ASP A 66 -17.58 -6.60 -8.63
C ASP A 66 -17.43 -5.18 -9.18
N LEU A 67 -16.71 -4.32 -8.46
CA LEU A 67 -16.47 -2.94 -8.89
C LEU A 67 -15.69 -2.89 -10.22
N TYR A 68 -14.61 -3.67 -10.32
CA TYR A 68 -13.76 -3.63 -11.51
C TYR A 68 -14.38 -4.30 -12.73
N ASN A 69 -15.41 -5.12 -12.54
CA ASN A 69 -16.21 -5.72 -13.61
C ASN A 69 -17.54 -5.01 -13.86
N ASP A 70 -17.84 -3.89 -13.16
CA ASP A 70 -19.03 -3.09 -13.38
C ASP A 70 -18.88 -2.19 -14.62
N ASP A 71 -19.80 -2.34 -15.58
CA ASP A 71 -19.80 -1.58 -16.83
C ASP A 71 -19.92 -0.07 -16.58
N LYS A 72 -20.65 0.35 -15.53
CA LYS A 72 -20.78 1.78 -15.17
C LYS A 72 -19.48 2.34 -14.63
N PHE A 73 -18.77 1.55 -13.83
CA PHE A 73 -17.44 1.95 -13.34
C PHE A 73 -16.48 2.12 -14.50
N GLN A 74 -16.48 1.18 -15.47
CA GLN A 74 -15.64 1.24 -16.66
C GLN A 74 -15.96 2.47 -17.51
N GLN A 75 -17.25 2.80 -17.70
CA GLN A 75 -17.66 4.00 -18.40
C GLN A 75 -17.24 5.28 -17.68
N GLN A 76 -17.37 5.36 -16.35
CA GLN A 76 -16.92 6.50 -15.55
C GLN A 76 -15.41 6.66 -15.61
N LEU A 77 -14.66 5.56 -15.56
CA LEU A 77 -13.21 5.56 -15.71
C LEU A 77 -12.82 6.11 -17.09
N GLN A 78 -13.49 5.65 -18.16
CA GLN A 78 -13.26 6.15 -19.50
C GLN A 78 -13.54 7.66 -19.60
N GLN A 79 -14.66 8.15 -19.06
CA GLN A 79 -14.98 9.59 -19.03
C GLN A 79 -13.93 10.41 -18.27
N LEU A 80 -13.44 9.91 -17.14
CA LEU A 80 -12.38 10.58 -16.38
C LEU A 80 -11.08 10.66 -17.17
N LEU A 81 -10.75 9.60 -17.89
CA LEU A 81 -9.58 9.55 -18.75
C LEU A 81 -9.73 10.52 -19.93
N ASP A 82 -10.88 10.54 -20.59
CA ASP A 82 -11.18 11.45 -21.70
C ASP A 82 -11.12 12.92 -21.27
N ASN A 83 -11.70 13.27 -20.12
CA ASN A 83 -11.64 14.63 -19.58
C ASN A 83 -10.20 15.09 -19.27
N ARG A 84 -9.34 14.20 -18.80
CA ARG A 84 -7.92 14.52 -18.57
C ARG A 84 -7.15 14.74 -19.88
N LEU A 85 -7.51 14.05 -20.94
CA LEU A 85 -6.91 14.21 -22.26
C LEU A 85 -7.16 15.58 -22.87
N HIS A 86 -8.37 16.12 -22.69
CA HIS A 86 -8.70 17.47 -23.13
C HIS A 86 -7.89 18.55 -22.40
N GLN A 87 -7.48 18.31 -21.18
CA GLN A 87 -6.67 19.25 -20.39
C GLN A 87 -5.17 19.20 -20.74
N PHE A 88 -4.69 18.11 -21.33
CA PHE A 88 -3.26 17.89 -21.63
C PHE A 88 -3.03 17.27 -23.01
N PRO A 89 -3.01 18.06 -24.09
CA PRO A 89 -2.92 17.55 -25.48
C PRO A 89 -1.67 16.70 -25.80
N GLY A 90 -0.55 16.93 -25.10
CA GLY A 90 0.65 16.07 -25.24
C GLY A 90 0.50 14.65 -24.68
N TYR A 91 -0.59 14.40 -23.99
CA TYR A 91 -0.96 13.10 -23.46
C TYR A 91 -1.58 12.16 -24.50
N LYS A 92 -2.01 12.70 -25.65
CA LYS A 92 -2.84 11.95 -26.62
C LYS A 92 -2.13 10.70 -27.16
N GLN A 93 -0.89 10.81 -27.58
CA GLN A 93 -0.13 9.65 -28.10
C GLN A 93 0.18 8.60 -26.99
N ARG A 94 0.53 9.09 -25.80
CA ARG A 94 0.75 8.25 -24.62
C ARG A 94 -0.52 7.57 -24.16
N TYR A 95 -1.66 8.23 -24.30
CA TYR A 95 -2.98 7.72 -23.95
C TYR A 95 -3.47 6.68 -24.96
N GLU A 96 -3.29 6.89 -26.27
CA GLU A 96 -3.70 5.91 -27.28
C GLU A 96 -2.92 4.59 -27.12
N SER A 97 -1.65 4.67 -26.75
CA SER A 97 -0.86 3.51 -26.35
C SER A 97 -1.34 2.90 -25.04
N LEU A 98 -1.66 3.74 -24.04
CA LEU A 98 -2.23 3.34 -22.75
C LEU A 98 -3.61 2.69 -22.93
N MET A 99 -4.49 3.26 -23.77
CA MET A 99 -5.82 2.70 -24.02
C MET A 99 -5.75 1.40 -24.81
N LYS A 100 -4.82 1.25 -25.75
CA LYS A 100 -4.58 -0.05 -26.38
C LYS A 100 -4.13 -1.12 -25.40
N SER A 101 -3.35 -0.75 -24.39
CA SER A 101 -2.93 -1.69 -23.35
C SER A 101 -3.98 -1.86 -22.24
N LEU A 102 -4.77 -0.81 -21.93
CA LEU A 102 -5.93 -0.86 -21.03
C LEU A 102 -7.11 -1.57 -21.70
N ASP A 103 -7.41 -1.31 -22.97
CA ASP A 103 -8.41 -2.10 -23.72
C ASP A 103 -8.08 -3.59 -23.71
N LYS A 104 -6.82 -3.92 -23.93
CA LYS A 104 -6.35 -5.29 -23.72
C LYS A 104 -6.44 -5.72 -22.23
N GLY A 105 -6.14 -4.85 -21.29
CA GLY A 105 -6.20 -5.13 -19.86
C GLY A 105 -7.65 -5.20 -19.32
N ILE A 106 -8.50 -4.25 -19.66
CA ILE A 106 -9.90 -4.12 -19.24
C ILE A 106 -10.81 -5.12 -19.96
N GLN A 107 -10.68 -5.28 -21.25
CA GLN A 107 -11.35 -6.36 -21.98
C GLN A 107 -10.99 -7.72 -21.40
N ASN A 108 -9.85 -7.80 -20.85
CA ASN A 108 -9.31 -8.97 -20.23
C ASN A 108 -9.91 -9.22 -18.81
N LEU A 109 -10.16 -8.20 -18.01
CA LEU A 109 -10.83 -8.31 -16.72
C LEU A 109 -12.35 -8.49 -16.85
N ASN A 110 -12.95 -8.02 -17.94
CA ASN A 110 -14.36 -8.26 -18.28
C ASN A 110 -14.64 -9.69 -18.77
N LEU A 111 -13.76 -10.66 -18.47
CA LEU A 111 -13.93 -12.07 -18.85
C LEU A 111 -14.10 -12.32 -20.36
N ARG A 112 -13.89 -11.30 -21.20
CA ARG A 112 -13.89 -11.41 -22.66
C ARG A 112 -12.52 -11.71 -23.23
N TRP A 113 -11.70 -12.39 -22.46
CA TRP A 113 -10.36 -12.75 -22.85
C TRP A 113 -10.36 -13.85 -23.90
N ASN A 114 -10.43 -13.42 -25.11
CA ASN A 114 -9.89 -14.20 -26.20
C ASN A 114 -8.41 -13.80 -26.37
N TYR A 115 -7.54 -14.41 -25.55
CA TYR A 115 -6.14 -14.51 -25.89
C TYR A 115 -5.96 -15.86 -26.61
N PRO A 116 -6.07 -15.91 -27.94
CA PRO A 116 -5.91 -17.17 -28.67
C PRO A 116 -4.48 -17.71 -28.63
N GLU A 117 -3.55 -16.93 -28.09
CA GLU A 117 -2.12 -17.21 -28.19
C GLU A 117 -1.45 -17.67 -26.89
N SER A 118 -2.10 -17.58 -25.74
CA SER A 118 -1.53 -18.09 -24.49
C SER A 118 -1.97 -19.53 -24.27
N LYS A 119 -1.05 -20.46 -24.33
CA LYS A 119 -1.26 -21.86 -23.91
C LYS A 119 -1.32 -22.04 -22.40
N ALA A 120 -1.18 -20.96 -21.63
CA ALA A 120 -1.27 -21.01 -20.19
C ALA A 120 -2.71 -21.36 -19.76
N LYS A 121 -2.85 -22.40 -18.98
CA LYS A 121 -4.13 -22.90 -18.49
C LYS A 121 -4.84 -21.92 -17.56
N TYR A 122 -4.09 -21.06 -16.88
CA TYR A 122 -4.55 -20.02 -15.96
C TYR A 122 -3.47 -18.95 -15.83
N TRP A 123 -3.85 -17.84 -15.18
CA TRP A 123 -2.96 -16.75 -14.83
C TRP A 123 -2.79 -16.60 -13.34
N ILE A 124 -1.61 -16.21 -12.91
CA ILE A 124 -1.30 -15.98 -11.52
C ILE A 124 -1.61 -14.52 -11.20
N LEU A 125 -2.60 -14.28 -10.33
CA LEU A 125 -2.93 -12.95 -9.82
C LEU A 125 -2.21 -12.72 -8.49
N LEU A 126 -1.15 -11.91 -8.52
CA LEU A 126 -0.49 -11.45 -7.30
C LEU A 126 -1.27 -10.31 -6.67
N HIS A 127 -1.60 -10.46 -5.40
CA HIS A 127 -2.33 -9.45 -4.62
C HIS A 127 -1.73 -9.28 -3.22
N SER A 128 -2.02 -8.14 -2.57
CA SER A 128 -1.45 -7.79 -1.26
C SER A 128 -2.44 -7.89 -0.10
N GLU A 129 -3.54 -8.61 -0.25
CA GLU A 129 -4.57 -8.79 0.78
C GLU A 129 -4.56 -10.20 1.35
N LEU A 130 -4.46 -10.33 2.67
CA LEU A 130 -4.78 -11.58 3.36
C LEU A 130 -6.26 -11.57 3.78
N ASN A 131 -6.85 -12.74 3.90
CA ASN A 131 -8.25 -12.95 4.32
C ASN A 131 -9.28 -12.21 3.44
N SER A 132 -8.99 -12.03 2.16
CA SER A 132 -9.89 -11.36 1.22
C SER A 132 -10.86 -12.36 0.58
N SER A 133 -12.16 -12.14 0.76
CA SER A 133 -13.19 -12.91 0.07
C SER A 133 -13.22 -12.66 -1.45
N GLU A 134 -12.64 -11.56 -1.90
CA GLU A 134 -12.53 -11.24 -3.32
C GLU A 134 -11.69 -12.27 -4.08
N VAL A 135 -10.70 -12.88 -3.42
CA VAL A 135 -9.86 -13.93 -3.98
C VAL A 135 -10.70 -15.09 -4.55
N VAL A 136 -11.72 -15.52 -3.80
CA VAL A 136 -12.60 -16.61 -4.24
C VAL A 136 -13.33 -16.24 -5.52
N LYS A 137 -13.80 -15.00 -5.66
CA LYS A 137 -14.50 -14.55 -6.87
C LYS A 137 -13.61 -14.59 -8.11
N TYR A 138 -12.31 -14.20 -7.96
CA TYR A 138 -11.35 -14.32 -9.05
C TYR A 138 -11.09 -15.78 -9.42
N GLU A 139 -10.89 -16.66 -8.44
CA GLU A 139 -10.61 -18.07 -8.67
C GLU A 139 -11.81 -18.84 -9.25
N ASP A 140 -13.03 -18.51 -8.85
CA ASP A 140 -14.28 -19.08 -9.36
C ASP A 140 -14.49 -18.84 -10.86
N THR A 141 -13.81 -17.85 -11.44
CA THR A 141 -13.81 -17.66 -12.91
C THR A 141 -13.11 -18.79 -13.65
N GLY A 142 -12.27 -19.58 -12.97
CA GLY A 142 -11.41 -20.59 -13.56
C GLY A 142 -10.22 -20.05 -14.37
N LEU A 143 -10.07 -18.72 -14.44
CA LEU A 143 -9.01 -18.03 -15.20
C LEU A 143 -7.80 -17.68 -14.33
N PHE A 144 -8.03 -17.47 -13.04
CA PHE A 144 -7.01 -16.99 -12.13
C PHE A 144 -6.65 -18.03 -11.08
N LYS A 145 -5.39 -18.03 -10.70
CA LYS A 145 -4.88 -18.56 -9.45
C LYS A 145 -4.34 -17.40 -8.65
N CYS A 146 -4.95 -17.11 -7.51
CA CYS A 146 -4.58 -16.00 -6.68
C CYS A 146 -3.42 -16.34 -5.75
N ALA A 147 -2.51 -15.40 -5.58
CA ALA A 147 -1.32 -15.58 -4.78
C ALA A 147 -0.99 -14.31 -3.99
N TYR A 148 -0.94 -14.44 -2.66
CA TYR A 148 -0.55 -13.32 -1.80
C TYR A 148 0.93 -13.02 -1.94
N TRP A 149 1.23 -11.75 -2.09
CA TRP A 149 2.59 -11.22 -1.99
C TRP A 149 2.56 -9.74 -1.57
N TRP A 150 3.43 -9.35 -0.66
CA TRP A 150 3.48 -7.96 -0.18
C TRP A 150 4.12 -7.01 -1.19
N ALA A 151 3.41 -6.71 -2.27
CA ALA A 151 3.88 -5.87 -3.37
C ALA A 151 4.24 -4.44 -2.95
N HIS A 152 3.64 -3.92 -1.88
CA HIS A 152 3.96 -2.59 -1.35
C HIS A 152 5.38 -2.48 -0.79
N ALA A 153 5.98 -3.58 -0.33
CA ALA A 153 7.29 -3.54 0.31
C ALA A 153 8.41 -3.04 -0.63
N PRO A 154 8.63 -3.60 -1.83
CA PRO A 154 9.66 -3.09 -2.75
C PRO A 154 9.35 -1.66 -3.22
N ILE A 155 8.08 -1.31 -3.42
CA ILE A 155 7.66 0.04 -3.77
C ILE A 155 8.06 1.04 -2.67
N ALA A 156 7.74 0.73 -1.42
CA ALA A 156 8.02 1.60 -0.29
C ALA A 156 9.53 1.73 0.02
N ILE A 157 10.32 0.68 -0.22
CA ILE A 157 11.77 0.76 -0.10
C ILE A 157 12.35 1.79 -1.07
N ASP A 158 11.84 1.85 -2.30
CA ASP A 158 12.25 2.86 -3.26
C ASP A 158 11.72 4.25 -2.88
N TRP A 159 10.46 4.38 -2.56
CA TRP A 159 9.84 5.64 -2.20
C TRP A 159 10.51 6.31 -1.00
N TYR A 160 10.79 5.54 0.04
CA TYR A 160 11.33 6.07 1.30
C TYR A 160 12.84 5.91 1.42
N ARG A 161 13.58 5.61 0.34
CA ARG A 161 15.03 5.35 0.34
C ARG A 161 15.85 6.44 1.03
N PHE A 162 15.42 7.70 0.93
CA PHE A 162 16.11 8.83 1.56
C PHE A 162 15.91 8.89 3.08
N ALA A 163 14.83 8.29 3.62
CA ALA A 163 14.59 8.25 5.06
C ALA A 163 15.71 7.52 5.82
N ARG A 164 16.44 6.62 5.14
CA ARG A 164 17.58 5.90 5.72
C ARG A 164 18.62 6.84 6.32
N TYR A 165 18.89 7.96 5.66
CA TYR A 165 19.96 8.89 6.00
C TYR A 165 19.44 10.27 6.44
N ASP A 166 18.13 10.46 6.50
CA ASP A 166 17.53 11.74 6.84
C ASP A 166 17.64 12.03 8.33
N THR A 167 18.60 12.89 8.69
CA THR A 167 18.85 13.30 10.08
C THR A 167 17.72 14.14 10.66
N ARG A 168 16.85 14.74 9.84
CA ARG A 168 15.67 15.52 10.28
C ARG A 168 14.63 14.65 10.95
N LEU A 169 14.64 13.33 10.68
CA LEU A 169 13.74 12.37 11.34
C LEU A 169 14.12 12.07 12.81
N LYS A 170 15.29 12.56 13.26
CA LYS A 170 15.74 12.34 14.64
C LYS A 170 14.83 13.10 15.61
N ARG A 171 14.11 12.35 16.43
CA ARG A 171 13.28 12.92 17.49
C ARG A 171 14.13 13.45 18.62
N GLN A 172 13.78 14.64 19.10
CA GLN A 172 14.34 15.28 20.28
C GLN A 172 13.17 15.55 21.21
N ARG A 173 13.28 15.15 22.48
CA ARG A 173 12.19 15.23 23.47
C ARG A 173 11.60 16.61 23.61
N GLU A 174 12.47 17.61 23.64
CA GLU A 174 12.12 19.03 23.75
C GLU A 174 11.31 19.57 22.56
N ASN A 175 11.37 18.89 21.44
CA ASN A 175 10.68 19.28 20.19
C ASN A 175 9.36 18.57 19.97
N ILE A 176 9.00 17.59 20.82
CA ILE A 176 7.74 16.84 20.67
C ILE A 176 6.55 17.76 20.96
N LYS A 177 5.62 17.82 20.03
CA LYS A 177 4.40 18.65 20.06
C LYS A 177 3.15 17.86 20.37
N ALA A 178 3.14 16.59 19.97
CA ALA A 178 2.01 15.71 20.20
C ALA A 178 2.43 14.24 20.38
N ASN A 179 1.63 13.47 21.10
CA ASN A 179 1.84 12.04 21.24
C ASN A 179 1.54 11.29 19.94
N PHE A 180 0.51 11.71 19.20
CA PHE A 180 0.02 10.96 18.05
C PHE A 180 0.01 11.77 16.76
N LEU A 181 0.50 11.17 15.70
CA LEU A 181 0.46 11.66 14.34
C LEU A 181 -0.60 10.89 13.54
N VAL A 182 -1.54 11.61 12.94
CA VAL A 182 -2.60 11.00 12.12
C VAL A 182 -2.59 11.56 10.72
N TYR A 183 -2.48 10.68 9.74
CA TYR A 183 -2.71 11.01 8.33
C TYR A 183 -4.03 10.41 7.87
N ALA A 184 -4.96 11.25 7.42
CA ALA A 184 -6.24 10.82 6.87
C ALA A 184 -6.60 11.68 5.65
N ARG A 185 -6.39 11.15 4.44
CA ARG A 185 -6.65 11.89 3.20
C ARG A 185 -8.06 11.69 2.67
N ALA A 186 -8.52 10.44 2.56
CA ALA A 186 -9.84 10.08 2.07
C ALA A 186 -10.67 9.47 3.20
N THR A 187 -11.94 9.88 3.31
CA THR A 187 -12.86 9.48 4.38
C THR A 187 -14.21 8.96 3.85
N THR A 188 -14.25 8.57 2.57
CA THR A 188 -15.46 8.06 1.90
C THR A 188 -15.27 6.62 1.42
N GLY A 189 -16.34 5.93 1.03
CA GLY A 189 -16.31 4.55 0.56
C GLY A 189 -15.71 3.60 1.60
N LYS A 190 -14.84 2.72 1.19
CA LYS A 190 -14.13 1.77 2.09
C LYS A 190 -13.33 2.47 3.21
N ARG A 191 -13.10 3.78 3.11
CA ARG A 191 -12.36 4.60 4.06
C ARG A 191 -13.27 5.41 5.00
N ALA A 192 -14.61 5.18 4.96
CA ALA A 192 -15.58 5.91 5.79
C ALA A 192 -15.32 5.78 7.30
N TYR A 193 -14.78 4.65 7.75
CA TYR A 193 -14.40 4.41 9.14
C TYR A 193 -13.44 5.49 9.69
N ARG A 194 -12.60 6.09 8.83
CA ARG A 194 -11.67 7.16 9.22
C ARG A 194 -12.39 8.38 9.76
N LYS A 195 -13.56 8.72 9.20
CA LYS A 195 -14.38 9.84 9.69
C LYS A 195 -14.90 9.56 11.10
N ILE A 196 -15.31 8.32 11.34
CA ILE A 196 -15.75 7.87 12.68
C ILE A 196 -14.58 7.95 13.65
N PHE A 197 -13.44 7.38 13.29
CA PHE A 197 -12.22 7.42 14.11
C PHE A 197 -11.81 8.86 14.44
N LEU A 198 -11.71 9.75 13.45
CA LEU A 198 -11.33 11.16 13.64
C LEU A 198 -12.27 11.88 14.61
N LYS A 199 -13.58 11.59 14.55
CA LYS A 199 -14.55 12.14 15.49
C LYS A 199 -14.28 11.68 16.94
N HIS A 200 -13.94 10.41 17.14
CA HIS A 200 -13.64 9.88 18.48
C HIS A 200 -12.35 10.44 19.08
N ILE A 201 -11.32 10.63 18.26
CA ILE A 201 -10.04 11.15 18.73
C ILE A 201 -9.99 12.66 18.88
N SER A 202 -10.99 13.41 18.39
CA SER A 202 -11.04 14.88 18.51
C SER A 202 -11.06 15.39 19.96
N GLN A 203 -11.31 14.50 20.92
CA GLN A 203 -11.29 14.78 22.37
C GLN A 203 -9.93 14.48 23.03
N ILE A 204 -8.94 14.02 22.26
CA ILE A 204 -7.59 13.76 22.76
C ILE A 204 -6.72 14.98 22.41
N ASP A 205 -6.18 15.67 23.40
CA ASP A 205 -5.49 16.96 23.20
C ASP A 205 -4.13 16.80 22.47
N SER A 206 -3.54 15.63 22.53
CA SER A 206 -2.18 15.38 22.03
C SER A 206 -2.14 14.74 20.64
N ILE A 207 -2.93 15.28 19.70
CA ILE A 207 -3.01 14.82 18.33
C ILE A 207 -2.46 15.87 17.38
N GLN A 208 -1.51 15.47 16.53
CA GLN A 208 -1.10 16.21 15.35
C GLN A 208 -1.71 15.57 14.11
N LEU A 209 -2.52 16.33 13.39
CA LEU A 209 -2.92 15.95 12.04
C LEU A 209 -1.77 16.30 11.10
N GLY A 210 -1.30 15.31 10.35
CA GLY A 210 -0.14 15.46 9.49
C GLY A 210 -0.34 16.45 8.35
N SER A 211 0.75 16.80 7.69
CA SER A 211 0.79 17.79 6.61
C SER A 211 -0.02 17.41 5.36
N ILE A 212 -0.33 16.13 5.19
CA ILE A 212 -1.18 15.63 4.11
C ILE A 212 -2.65 15.93 4.44
N LYS A 213 -3.25 16.84 3.70
CA LYS A 213 -4.63 17.29 3.92
C LYS A 213 -5.61 16.59 2.99
N THR A 214 -6.85 16.33 3.43
CA THR A 214 -7.86 15.60 2.65
C THR A 214 -8.45 16.42 1.52
N ARG A 215 -8.99 15.71 0.51
CA ARG A 215 -9.86 16.28 -0.51
C ARG A 215 -11.34 16.10 -0.15
N GLY A 216 -12.16 17.07 -0.54
CA GLY A 216 -13.61 16.93 -0.76
C GLY A 216 -14.50 17.13 0.44
N ASP A 217 -14.05 16.85 1.65
CA ASP A 217 -14.80 17.07 2.88
C ASP A 217 -14.24 18.23 3.71
N GLY A 218 -13.27 18.94 3.16
CA GLY A 218 -12.68 20.14 3.75
C GLY A 218 -11.77 19.91 4.94
N LEU A 219 -11.55 18.64 5.35
CA LEU A 219 -10.75 18.35 6.53
C LEU A 219 -9.25 18.43 6.26
N TYR A 220 -8.80 18.04 5.05
CA TYR A 220 -7.37 18.03 4.70
C TYR A 220 -7.15 18.27 3.22
N HIS A 221 -6.18 19.07 2.86
CA HIS A 221 -5.75 19.28 1.49
C HIS A 221 -4.27 18.98 1.34
N ASN A 222 -3.89 18.41 0.24
CA ASN A 222 -2.50 18.43 -0.16
C ASN A 222 -2.15 19.88 -0.54
N ASN A 223 -1.08 20.44 0.02
CA ASN A 223 -0.65 21.81 -0.29
C ASN A 223 -0.07 21.95 -1.71
N SER A 224 0.14 20.86 -2.40
CA SER A 224 0.52 20.84 -3.81
C SER A 224 -0.66 20.35 -4.63
N ASP A 225 -0.97 21.00 -5.75
CA ASP A 225 -1.85 20.50 -6.79
C ASP A 225 -1.30 19.24 -7.47
N THR A 226 -0.26 18.67 -6.90
CA THR A 226 0.39 17.45 -7.37
C THR A 226 -0.44 16.22 -7.06
N ILE A 227 -0.32 15.28 -7.93
CA ILE A 227 -1.11 14.07 -8.01
C ILE A 227 -0.97 13.22 -6.76
N ASP A 228 -2.04 12.56 -6.41
CA ASP A 228 -2.22 11.70 -5.24
C ASP A 228 -1.09 10.68 -4.98
N SER A 229 -0.42 10.20 -6.01
CA SER A 229 0.72 9.29 -5.90
C SER A 229 1.94 9.91 -5.21
N GLU A 230 2.17 11.21 -5.35
CA GLU A 230 3.31 11.87 -4.72
C GLU A 230 3.15 11.95 -3.21
N SER A 231 1.93 12.15 -2.70
CA SER A 231 1.66 12.16 -1.26
C SER A 231 1.94 10.81 -0.59
N SER A 232 1.70 9.70 -1.31
CA SER A 232 1.99 8.36 -0.82
C SER A 232 3.48 8.04 -0.87
N ALA A 233 4.18 8.57 -1.87
CA ALA A 233 5.61 8.34 -2.10
C ALA A 233 6.54 9.22 -1.24
N THR A 234 6.00 10.12 -0.44
CA THR A 234 6.78 11.07 0.37
C THR A 234 6.51 10.90 1.86
N TYR A 235 7.38 11.50 2.67
CA TYR A 235 7.18 11.67 4.11
C TYR A 235 7.54 13.12 4.49
N ASP A 236 6.87 13.64 5.50
CA ASP A 236 7.24 14.92 6.10
C ASP A 236 8.09 14.67 7.35
N ALA A 237 9.38 14.95 7.26
CA ALA A 237 10.30 14.72 8.36
C ALA A 237 9.93 15.52 9.62
N TYR A 238 9.31 16.70 9.45
CA TYR A 238 8.85 17.50 10.57
C TYR A 238 7.77 16.79 11.38
N ASP A 239 6.74 16.24 10.71
CA ASP A 239 5.66 15.53 11.37
C ASP A 239 6.18 14.35 12.22
N PHE A 240 7.10 13.56 11.64
CA PHE A 240 7.70 12.41 12.33
C PHE A 240 8.67 12.82 13.46
N ALA A 241 9.38 13.93 13.31
CA ALA A 241 10.33 14.39 14.32
C ALA A 241 9.64 15.02 15.54
N HIS A 242 8.41 15.53 15.38
CA HIS A 242 7.69 16.27 16.41
C HIS A 242 6.54 15.50 17.05
N THR A 243 6.42 14.21 16.75
CA THR A 243 5.41 13.32 17.32
C THR A 243 6.04 12.03 17.83
N ASN A 244 5.33 11.35 18.74
CA ASN A 244 5.84 10.12 19.34
C ASN A 244 5.40 8.85 18.62
N CYS A 245 4.20 8.83 18.03
CA CYS A 245 3.58 7.63 17.50
C CYS A 245 2.65 7.93 16.31
N SER A 246 2.76 7.18 15.24
CA SER A 246 1.82 7.24 14.10
C SER A 246 0.57 6.42 14.39
N ILE A 247 -0.59 6.96 14.07
CA ILE A 247 -1.82 6.19 13.97
C ILE A 247 -2.07 5.89 12.50
N ILE A 248 -1.90 4.64 12.14
CA ILE A 248 -2.03 4.18 10.77
C ILE A 248 -3.49 3.85 10.47
N LEU A 249 -4.07 4.53 9.50
CA LEU A 249 -5.42 4.30 9.01
C LEU A 249 -5.32 3.66 7.62
N GLU A 250 -5.36 2.33 7.56
CA GLU A 250 -5.18 1.61 6.29
C GLU A 250 -6.35 1.80 5.32
N THR A 251 -6.21 1.31 4.10
CA THR A 251 -7.21 1.54 3.03
C THR A 251 -8.50 0.77 3.31
N VAL A 252 -8.39 -0.44 3.81
CA VAL A 252 -9.53 -1.26 4.24
C VAL A 252 -9.50 -1.46 5.75
N TYR A 253 -10.68 -1.59 6.33
CA TYR A 253 -10.87 -1.79 7.76
C TYR A 253 -12.04 -2.75 7.99
N ASP A 254 -11.83 -3.98 7.60
CA ASP A 254 -12.76 -5.10 7.74
C ASP A 254 -11.99 -6.33 8.27
N GLN A 255 -12.22 -7.50 7.74
CA GLN A 255 -11.49 -8.72 8.09
C GLN A 255 -10.19 -8.89 7.29
N ARG A 256 -10.00 -8.09 6.24
CA ARG A 256 -8.83 -8.18 5.38
C ARG A 256 -7.63 -7.50 6.01
N ILE A 257 -6.47 -8.09 5.82
CA ILE A 257 -5.19 -7.45 6.13
C ILE A 257 -4.61 -6.92 4.82
N HIS A 258 -4.51 -5.60 4.72
CA HIS A 258 -3.92 -4.92 3.57
C HIS A 258 -2.92 -3.89 4.08
N LEU A 259 -1.64 -4.27 4.11
CA LEU A 259 -0.54 -3.45 4.58
C LEU A 259 0.04 -2.64 3.42
N THR A 260 -0.22 -1.33 3.43
CA THR A 260 0.16 -0.43 2.34
C THR A 260 1.36 0.45 2.71
N GLU A 261 1.62 1.45 1.89
CA GLU A 261 2.63 2.48 2.18
C GLU A 261 2.40 3.19 3.52
N LYS A 262 1.16 3.20 4.03
CA LYS A 262 0.83 3.83 5.32
C LYS A 262 1.48 3.11 6.50
N THR A 263 1.54 1.79 6.45
CA THR A 263 2.28 0.97 7.41
C THR A 263 3.80 1.05 7.19
N LEU A 264 4.23 1.04 5.93
CA LEU A 264 5.65 1.01 5.58
C LEU A 264 6.36 2.34 5.82
N ARG A 265 5.65 3.46 5.75
CA ARG A 265 6.21 4.80 6.00
C ARG A 265 6.72 4.97 7.44
N PRO A 266 5.96 4.70 8.50
CA PRO A 266 6.48 4.73 9.86
C PRO A 266 7.65 3.77 10.09
N LEU A 267 7.62 2.59 9.49
CA LEU A 267 8.74 1.64 9.55
C LEU A 267 10.02 2.25 8.95
N ALA A 268 9.91 2.88 7.77
CA ALA A 268 11.02 3.55 7.10
C ALA A 268 11.53 4.77 7.86
N CYS A 269 10.62 5.54 8.49
CA CYS A 269 10.96 6.72 9.27
C CYS A 269 11.47 6.39 10.69
N GLY A 270 11.38 5.13 11.13
CA GLY A 270 11.74 4.75 12.49
C GLY A 270 10.77 5.32 13.53
N HIS A 271 9.46 5.24 13.26
CA HIS A 271 8.43 5.82 14.11
C HIS A 271 7.56 4.73 14.74
N PRO A 272 7.29 4.78 16.05
CA PRO A 272 6.32 3.90 16.68
C PRO A 272 4.94 4.06 16.04
N PHE A 273 4.10 3.02 16.11
CA PHE A 273 2.77 3.11 15.51
C PHE A 273 1.72 2.24 16.22
N LEU A 274 0.47 2.66 16.11
CA LEU A 274 -0.76 1.90 16.29
C LEU A 274 -1.43 1.79 14.91
N ILE A 275 -2.10 0.68 14.64
CA ILE A 275 -2.66 0.42 13.31
C ILE A 275 -4.14 0.03 13.37
N LEU A 276 -4.96 0.67 12.53
CA LEU A 276 -6.31 0.26 12.22
C LEU A 276 -6.31 -0.50 10.89
N ASN A 277 -6.41 -1.82 10.99
CA ASN A 277 -6.41 -2.77 9.87
C ASN A 277 -7.28 -3.98 10.26
N GLY A 278 -7.37 -5.00 9.42
CA GLY A 278 -7.94 -6.29 9.78
C GLY A 278 -7.18 -6.97 10.92
N PRO A 279 -7.83 -7.90 11.65
CA PRO A 279 -7.21 -8.63 12.76
C PRO A 279 -6.03 -9.46 12.27
N GLY A 280 -4.93 -9.48 13.05
CA GLY A 280 -3.68 -10.17 12.71
C GLY A 280 -2.70 -9.33 11.88
N ALA A 281 -2.97 -8.04 11.68
CA ALA A 281 -2.06 -7.15 10.95
C ALA A 281 -0.69 -7.03 11.60
N LEU A 282 -0.62 -6.91 12.94
CA LEU A 282 0.64 -6.87 13.67
C LEU A 282 1.38 -8.22 13.60
N GLU A 283 0.66 -9.34 13.65
CA GLU A 283 1.26 -10.65 13.46
C GLU A 283 1.89 -10.77 12.07
N THR A 284 1.19 -10.29 11.04
CA THR A 284 1.73 -10.24 9.67
C THR A 284 3.01 -9.40 9.61
N ILE A 285 3.04 -8.22 10.22
CA ILE A 285 4.23 -7.37 10.30
C ILE A 285 5.39 -8.11 11.00
N ARG A 286 5.10 -8.79 12.12
CA ARG A 286 6.09 -9.61 12.85
C ARG A 286 6.63 -10.77 12.01
N SER A 287 5.79 -11.36 11.16
CA SER A 287 6.20 -12.45 10.27
C SER A 287 7.31 -12.03 9.30
N TYR A 288 7.42 -10.76 8.95
CA TYR A 288 8.52 -10.20 8.15
C TYR A 288 9.77 -9.83 8.96
N GLY A 289 9.75 -10.06 10.28
CA GLY A 289 10.88 -9.83 11.19
C GLY A 289 10.87 -8.46 11.87
N PHE A 290 9.88 -7.62 11.59
CA PHE A 290 9.69 -6.38 12.36
C PHE A 290 9.22 -6.68 13.77
N LYS A 291 9.49 -5.77 14.68
CA LYS A 291 9.01 -5.82 16.06
C LYS A 291 7.82 -4.88 16.21
N THR A 292 6.85 -5.28 17.01
CA THR A 292 5.75 -4.42 17.47
C THR A 292 6.01 -3.93 18.89
N PHE A 293 5.12 -3.15 19.47
CA PHE A 293 5.46 -2.30 20.61
C PHE A 293 5.01 -2.86 21.97
N HIS A 294 4.49 -4.09 21.99
CA HIS A 294 4.29 -4.81 23.25
C HIS A 294 5.62 -5.01 24.01
N PRO A 295 5.69 -4.85 25.35
CA PRO A 295 4.56 -4.65 26.27
C PRO A 295 4.23 -3.18 26.56
N PHE A 296 4.85 -2.22 25.90
CA PHE A 296 4.68 -0.78 26.19
C PHE A 296 3.35 -0.24 25.66
N ILE A 297 2.89 -0.78 24.55
CA ILE A 297 1.58 -0.54 23.93
C ILE A 297 0.76 -1.82 24.06
N ASN A 298 -0.50 -1.69 24.47
CA ASN A 298 -1.43 -2.80 24.49
C ASN A 298 -1.89 -3.12 23.05
N GLU A 299 -1.44 -4.25 22.51
CA GLU A 299 -1.69 -4.69 21.14
C GLU A 299 -2.82 -5.72 21.04
N THR A 300 -3.61 -5.95 22.10
CA THR A 300 -4.69 -6.94 22.10
C THR A 300 -5.78 -6.64 21.09
N TYR A 301 -5.88 -5.38 20.64
CA TYR A 301 -6.79 -4.97 19.57
C TYR A 301 -6.54 -5.73 18.25
N ASP A 302 -5.31 -6.19 18.01
CA ASP A 302 -4.95 -6.93 16.78
C ASP A 302 -5.63 -8.31 16.68
N GLN A 303 -6.17 -8.83 17.79
CA GLN A 303 -6.89 -10.11 17.84
C GLN A 303 -8.41 -9.93 17.79
N GLU A 304 -8.91 -8.69 17.96
CA GLU A 304 -10.35 -8.42 18.00
C GLU A 304 -10.97 -8.49 16.62
N GLN A 305 -11.97 -9.35 16.45
CA GLN A 305 -12.63 -9.59 15.18
C GLN A 305 -13.67 -8.52 14.85
N ASP A 306 -14.33 -7.97 15.86
CA ASP A 306 -15.29 -6.90 15.68
C ASP A 306 -14.58 -5.58 15.40
N ALA A 307 -14.88 -4.97 14.24
CA ALA A 307 -14.19 -3.77 13.78
C ALA A 307 -14.43 -2.56 14.70
N ASP A 308 -15.64 -2.39 15.22
CA ASP A 308 -15.96 -1.25 16.08
C ASP A 308 -15.28 -1.41 17.45
N LYS A 309 -15.27 -2.61 18.02
CA LYS A 309 -14.53 -2.92 19.25
C LYS A 309 -13.03 -2.74 19.06
N ARG A 310 -12.49 -3.24 17.93
CA ARG A 310 -11.06 -3.07 17.59
C ARG A 310 -10.68 -1.59 17.53
N MET A 311 -11.52 -0.75 16.88
CA MET A 311 -11.32 0.70 16.84
C MET A 311 -11.36 1.30 18.25
N GLN A 312 -12.35 0.92 19.06
CA GLN A 312 -12.48 1.41 20.43
C GLN A 312 -11.26 1.05 21.27
N MET A 313 -10.75 -0.18 21.16
CA MET A 313 -9.54 -0.61 21.88
C MET A 313 -8.30 0.22 21.51
N VAL A 314 -8.14 0.59 20.23
CA VAL A 314 -7.07 1.50 19.80
C VAL A 314 -7.26 2.89 20.42
N ILE A 315 -8.47 3.43 20.42
CA ILE A 315 -8.79 4.74 21.01
C ILE A 315 -8.54 4.72 22.53
N ASP A 316 -8.94 3.66 23.19
CA ASP A 316 -8.74 3.51 24.65
C ASP A 316 -7.26 3.40 24.99
N GLU A 317 -6.46 2.74 24.17
CA GLU A 317 -5.01 2.71 24.34
C GLU A 317 -4.38 4.09 24.12
N MET A 318 -4.84 4.86 23.13
CA MET A 318 -4.40 6.24 22.94
C MET A 318 -4.73 7.10 24.17
N ARG A 319 -5.93 6.96 24.72
CA ARG A 319 -6.33 7.67 25.96
C ARG A 319 -5.48 7.23 27.15
N ARG A 320 -5.32 5.92 27.36
CA ARG A 320 -4.47 5.38 28.44
C ARG A 320 -3.08 6.00 28.46
N ILE A 321 -2.48 6.13 27.27
CA ILE A 321 -1.16 6.74 27.13
C ILE A 321 -1.25 8.25 27.39
N ASN A 322 -2.21 8.95 26.75
CA ASN A 322 -2.35 10.40 26.83
C ASN A 322 -2.63 10.87 28.27
N ASP A 323 -3.44 10.14 29.01
CA ASP A 323 -3.87 10.48 30.36
C ASP A 323 -2.88 10.03 31.45
N SER A 324 -1.84 9.31 31.04
CA SER A 324 -0.81 8.88 31.99
C SER A 324 0.17 10.02 32.34
N SER A 325 0.91 9.85 33.44
CA SER A 325 1.90 10.86 33.84
C SER A 325 2.98 11.05 32.78
N THR A 326 3.50 12.27 32.65
CA THR A 326 4.58 12.61 31.70
C THR A 326 5.77 11.64 31.83
N LYS A 327 6.14 11.25 33.04
CA LYS A 327 7.22 10.29 33.28
C LYS A 327 6.92 8.92 32.70
N TYR A 328 5.65 8.47 32.80
CA TYR A 328 5.24 7.18 32.25
C TYR A 328 5.13 7.22 30.72
N GLN A 329 4.59 8.30 30.16
CA GLN A 329 4.60 8.51 28.70
C GLN A 329 6.04 8.46 28.15
N GLN A 330 6.96 9.14 28.83
CA GLN A 330 8.35 9.14 28.45
C GLN A 330 8.97 7.73 28.47
N TYR A 331 8.68 6.95 29.52
CA TYR A 331 9.11 5.56 29.59
C TYR A 331 8.60 4.73 28.42
N ILE A 332 7.31 4.88 28.07
CA ILE A 332 6.71 4.20 26.91
C ILE A 332 7.47 4.58 25.63
N TRP A 333 7.60 5.87 25.38
CA TRP A 333 8.15 6.34 24.11
C TRP A 333 9.64 6.06 23.94
N ASP A 334 10.42 6.09 25.00
CA ASP A 334 11.83 5.71 24.94
C ASP A 334 12.00 4.27 24.48
N ASN A 335 11.21 3.35 25.06
CA ASN A 335 11.26 1.94 24.70
C ASN A 335 10.71 1.68 23.30
N CYS A 336 9.60 2.31 22.94
CA CYS A 336 9.04 2.22 21.59
C CYS A 336 10.00 2.75 20.53
N ASN A 337 10.76 3.82 20.83
CA ASN A 337 11.77 4.37 19.94
C ASN A 337 12.90 3.39 19.65
N HIS A 338 13.37 2.63 20.65
CA HIS A 338 14.36 1.59 20.41
C HIS A 338 13.88 0.51 19.45
N ILE A 339 12.59 0.12 19.59
CA ILE A 339 11.96 -0.83 18.68
C ILE A 339 11.84 -0.23 17.27
N ALA A 340 11.39 1.01 17.16
CA ALA A 340 11.20 1.69 15.89
C ALA A 340 12.53 1.89 15.14
N GLU A 341 13.62 2.21 15.84
CA GLU A 341 14.96 2.28 15.26
C GLU A 341 15.47 0.90 14.78
N TYR A 342 15.15 -0.18 15.49
CA TYR A 342 15.40 -1.53 14.99
C TYR A 342 14.65 -1.78 13.69
N ASN A 343 13.36 -1.42 13.64
CA ASN A 343 12.50 -1.60 12.48
C ASN A 343 13.01 -0.80 11.28
N LYS A 344 13.42 0.46 11.48
CA LYS A 344 14.05 1.27 10.43
C LYS A 344 15.29 0.61 9.85
N ARG A 345 16.17 0.11 10.71
CA ARG A 345 17.37 -0.61 10.24
C ARG A 345 17.02 -1.87 9.45
N LEU A 346 16.02 -2.64 9.91
CA LEU A 346 15.56 -3.83 9.20
C LEU A 346 14.93 -3.47 7.84
N PHE A 347 14.10 -2.41 7.79
CA PHE A 347 13.42 -1.96 6.57
C PHE A 347 14.41 -1.70 5.42
N PHE A 348 15.57 -1.14 5.73
CA PHE A 348 16.62 -0.84 4.74
C PHE A 348 17.71 -1.91 4.67
N HIS A 349 17.52 -3.05 5.33
CA HIS A 349 18.50 -4.12 5.32
C HIS A 349 18.20 -5.12 4.20
N ASP A 350 19.24 -5.64 3.55
CA ASP A 350 19.12 -6.61 2.46
C ASP A 350 18.31 -7.86 2.84
N LYS A 351 18.31 -8.25 4.12
CA LYS A 351 17.50 -9.37 4.62
C LYS A 351 16.01 -9.18 4.40
N PHE A 352 15.50 -7.96 4.52
CA PHE A 352 14.09 -7.69 4.32
C PHE A 352 13.73 -7.84 2.84
N ILE A 353 14.48 -7.17 1.95
CA ILE A 353 14.22 -7.26 0.52
C ILE A 353 14.42 -8.69 -0.01
N TRP A 354 15.43 -9.40 0.49
CA TRP A 354 15.66 -10.80 0.16
C TRP A 354 14.47 -11.68 0.58
N ARG A 355 13.89 -11.44 1.76
CA ARG A 355 12.71 -12.15 2.24
C ARG A 355 11.52 -11.94 1.33
N VAL A 356 11.21 -10.68 0.98
CA VAL A 356 10.13 -10.32 0.07
C VAL A 356 10.32 -10.97 -1.31
N LYS A 357 11.56 -10.99 -1.80
CA LYS A 357 11.91 -11.64 -3.08
C LYS A 357 11.74 -13.17 -3.02
N THR A 358 12.17 -13.78 -1.94
CA THR A 358 12.07 -15.24 -1.74
C THR A 358 10.61 -15.67 -1.58
N GLU A 359 9.81 -14.87 -0.88
CA GLU A 359 8.37 -15.10 -0.76
C GLU A 359 7.71 -15.08 -2.14
N LEU A 360 7.99 -14.08 -2.98
CA LEU A 360 7.45 -14.01 -4.34
C LEU A 360 7.73 -15.29 -5.12
N ARG A 361 9.00 -15.72 -5.15
CA ARG A 361 9.41 -16.95 -5.85
C ARG A 361 8.64 -18.17 -5.36
N ARG A 362 8.58 -18.33 -4.04
CA ARG A 362 7.89 -19.46 -3.43
C ARG A 362 6.40 -19.44 -3.73
N THR A 363 5.77 -18.28 -3.56
CA THR A 363 4.33 -18.10 -3.80
C THR A 363 3.97 -18.42 -5.24
N VAL A 364 4.71 -17.91 -6.21
CA VAL A 364 4.45 -18.18 -7.64
C VAL A 364 4.73 -19.64 -8.00
N ALA A 365 5.73 -20.27 -7.38
CA ALA A 365 6.04 -21.68 -7.64
C ALA A 365 5.04 -22.67 -7.03
N THR A 366 4.20 -22.24 -6.09
CA THR A 366 3.19 -23.10 -5.42
C THR A 366 1.82 -23.02 -6.06
N VAL A 367 1.62 -22.14 -7.00
CA VAL A 367 0.38 -21.93 -7.75
C VAL A 367 0.42 -22.65 -9.11
#